data_57c391e513aa091253b0c5a2922bd502
#
_entry.id   57c391e513aa091253b0c5a2922bd502
#
_cell.length_a   1.000
_cell.length_b   1.000
_cell.length_c   1.000
_cell.angle_alpha   90.00
_cell.angle_beta   90.00
_cell.angle_gamma   90.00
#
_symmetry.space_group_name_H-M   'P 1'
#
loop_
_entity.id
_entity.type
_entity.pdbx_description
1 polymer ?
#
loop_
_entity_poly.entity_id
_entity_poly.type
_entity_poly.pdbx_seq_one_letter_code
_entity_poly.pdbx_strand_id
1 'polypeptide(L)'
;MTRGTDSQKFKLINAITERIGSKMTGKKAALATCFAEGFFANVAADDLVSQDPEDLYGAAMSLFNFGFKYGGGGTDSEPLLRVFNPRREQHGWRCAHTIVEIVHADMPFLVDSVTMELNRRGLAVHLVIHPVLSTSRDTKGQLTNVDVVGDGVRESHMHIEVDEQHDDAALLAIKDGLMAVLEDNRAAVADW
;
A
#
# COMPACT_ATOMS: atom_id res chain seq x y z
N MET A 1 0.06 -1.38 -29.29
CA MET A 1 1.24 -1.05 -28.45
C MET A 1 1.30 -1.82 -27.11
N THR A 2 0.26 -2.53 -26.69
CA THR A 2 0.11 -3.19 -25.36
C THR A 2 1.00 -4.41 -25.07
N ARG A 3 1.36 -5.25 -26.03
CA ARG A 3 2.15 -6.47 -25.76
C ARG A 3 3.61 -6.23 -25.31
N GLY A 4 4.22 -5.12 -25.69
CA GLY A 4 5.60 -4.79 -25.30
C GLY A 4 5.70 -4.32 -23.86
N THR A 5 4.76 -3.49 -23.43
CA THR A 5 4.71 -2.89 -22.09
C THR A 5 4.35 -3.92 -21.03
N ASP A 6 3.43 -4.84 -21.32
CA ASP A 6 3.08 -5.94 -20.42
C ASP A 6 4.28 -6.88 -20.17
N SER A 7 5.07 -7.15 -21.22
CA SER A 7 6.32 -7.93 -21.08
C SER A 7 7.36 -7.20 -20.24
N GLN A 8 7.43 -5.88 -20.33
CA GLN A 8 8.34 -5.07 -19.50
C GLN A 8 7.88 -5.03 -18.04
N LYS A 9 6.57 -4.85 -17.78
CA LYS A 9 6.00 -4.96 -16.44
C LYS A 9 6.33 -6.31 -15.80
N PHE A 10 6.14 -7.41 -16.51
CA PHE A 10 6.46 -8.74 -16.00
C PHE A 10 7.94 -8.88 -15.63
N LYS A 11 8.85 -8.41 -16.48
CA LYS A 11 10.30 -8.42 -16.20
C LYS A 11 10.64 -7.57 -14.97
N LEU A 12 9.99 -6.43 -14.81
CA LEU A 12 10.19 -5.54 -13.67
C LEU A 12 9.74 -6.20 -12.36
N ILE A 13 8.54 -6.80 -12.33
CA ILE A 13 8.05 -7.52 -11.15
C ILE A 13 8.99 -8.69 -10.81
N ASN A 14 9.47 -9.44 -11.80
CA ASN A 14 10.44 -10.51 -11.57
C ASN A 14 11.75 -9.97 -10.95
N ALA A 15 12.28 -8.87 -11.45
CA ALA A 15 13.47 -8.25 -10.88
C ALA A 15 13.25 -7.82 -9.41
N ILE A 16 12.06 -7.29 -9.08
CA ILE A 16 11.69 -6.94 -7.70
C ILE A 16 11.61 -8.19 -6.83
N THR A 17 10.99 -9.28 -7.29
CA THR A 17 10.88 -10.53 -6.51
C THR A 17 12.23 -11.22 -6.32
N GLU A 18 13.10 -11.22 -7.33
CA GLU A 18 14.48 -11.69 -7.21
C GLU A 18 15.26 -10.87 -6.17
N ARG A 19 15.05 -9.55 -6.16
CA ARG A 19 15.68 -8.68 -5.16
C ARG A 19 15.17 -8.98 -3.74
N ILE A 20 13.88 -9.26 -3.57
CA ILE A 20 13.34 -9.72 -2.28
C ILE A 20 14.09 -10.98 -1.84
N GLY A 21 14.21 -11.99 -2.71
CA GLY A 21 14.92 -13.24 -2.44
C GLY A 21 16.42 -13.05 -2.11
N SER A 22 17.05 -12.01 -2.66
CA SER A 22 18.47 -11.70 -2.36
C SER A 22 18.66 -11.01 -1.02
N LYS A 23 17.64 -10.29 -0.50
CA LYS A 23 17.72 -9.50 0.73
C LYS A 23 17.12 -10.18 1.95
N MET A 24 16.24 -11.14 1.76
CA MET A 24 15.60 -11.87 2.85
C MET A 24 15.35 -13.33 2.48
N THR A 25 15.23 -14.18 3.50
CA THR A 25 15.07 -15.62 3.32
C THR A 25 13.89 -16.17 4.12
N GLY A 26 13.53 -17.42 3.87
CA GLY A 26 12.51 -18.13 4.62
C GLY A 26 11.08 -17.61 4.39
N LYS A 27 10.22 -17.82 5.37
CA LYS A 27 8.79 -17.52 5.28
C LYS A 27 8.51 -16.04 4.99
N LYS A 28 9.30 -15.13 5.59
CA LYS A 28 9.10 -13.68 5.37
C LYS A 28 9.38 -13.29 3.91
N ALA A 29 10.39 -13.89 3.28
CA ALA A 29 10.67 -13.65 1.86
C ALA A 29 9.51 -14.12 0.98
N ALA A 30 8.95 -15.31 1.22
CA ALA A 30 7.81 -15.82 0.48
C ALA A 30 6.58 -14.90 0.61
N LEU A 31 6.28 -14.43 1.83
CA LEU A 31 5.19 -13.46 2.06
C LEU A 31 5.44 -12.14 1.34
N ALA A 32 6.66 -11.61 1.38
CA ALA A 32 7.01 -10.36 0.71
C ALA A 32 6.92 -10.49 -0.82
N THR A 33 7.30 -11.63 -1.39
CA THR A 33 7.18 -11.91 -2.82
C THR A 33 5.71 -11.92 -3.24
N CYS A 34 4.87 -12.70 -2.58
CA CYS A 34 3.44 -12.77 -2.88
C CYS A 34 2.75 -11.40 -2.71
N PHE A 35 3.12 -10.65 -1.66
CA PHE A 35 2.64 -9.28 -1.47
C PHE A 35 3.04 -8.37 -2.63
N ALA A 36 4.31 -8.37 -3.05
CA ALA A 36 4.79 -7.52 -4.14
C ALA A 36 4.11 -7.85 -5.48
N GLU A 37 3.88 -9.12 -5.77
CA GLU A 37 3.11 -9.56 -6.94
C GLU A 37 1.68 -9.00 -6.90
N GLY A 38 0.99 -9.11 -5.77
CA GLY A 38 -0.34 -8.53 -5.56
C GLY A 38 -0.34 -7.00 -5.61
N PHE A 39 0.68 -6.36 -5.05
CA PHE A 39 0.84 -4.91 -5.04
C PHE A 39 0.89 -4.32 -6.45
N PHE A 40 1.60 -4.94 -7.36
CA PHE A 40 1.72 -4.47 -8.74
C PHE A 40 0.71 -5.08 -9.71
N ALA A 41 -0.10 -6.05 -9.31
CA ALA A 41 -0.98 -6.81 -10.21
C ALA A 41 -1.86 -5.91 -11.08
N ASN A 42 -2.54 -4.95 -10.47
CA ASN A 42 -3.52 -4.07 -11.11
C ASN A 42 -2.97 -2.69 -11.52
N VAL A 43 -1.68 -2.43 -11.33
CA VAL A 43 -1.05 -1.17 -11.75
C VAL A 43 -0.84 -1.19 -13.26
N ALA A 44 -1.14 -0.10 -13.95
CA ALA A 44 -0.89 -0.01 -15.38
C ALA A 44 0.61 -0.12 -15.69
N ALA A 45 0.94 -0.84 -16.77
CA ALA A 45 2.34 -1.07 -17.11
C ALA A 45 3.12 0.23 -17.37
N ASP A 46 2.46 1.21 -17.98
CA ASP A 46 3.06 2.52 -18.32
C ASP A 46 3.45 3.31 -17.06
N ASP A 47 2.70 3.14 -15.96
CA ASP A 47 2.99 3.81 -14.67
C ASP A 47 4.23 3.20 -13.96
N LEU A 48 4.57 1.95 -14.29
CA LEU A 48 5.69 1.24 -13.66
C LEU A 48 6.99 1.33 -14.46
N VAL A 49 6.92 1.17 -15.80
CA VAL A 49 8.14 1.01 -16.62
C VAL A 49 8.98 2.27 -16.73
N SER A 50 8.44 3.44 -16.37
CA SER A 50 9.17 4.71 -16.31
C SER A 50 9.90 4.95 -14.98
N GLN A 51 9.63 4.11 -13.95
CA GLN A 51 10.16 4.28 -12.60
C GLN A 51 11.44 3.46 -12.39
N ASP A 52 12.25 3.87 -11.41
CA ASP A 52 13.44 3.14 -10.96
C ASP A 52 13.00 1.83 -10.25
N PRO A 53 13.48 0.65 -10.68
CA PRO A 53 13.15 -0.63 -10.03
C PRO A 53 13.49 -0.67 -8.54
N GLU A 54 14.51 0.07 -8.09
CA GLU A 54 14.89 0.17 -6.68
C GLU A 54 13.86 0.95 -5.87
N ASP A 55 13.33 2.03 -6.45
CA ASP A 55 12.31 2.83 -5.79
C ASP A 55 10.96 2.08 -5.75
N LEU A 56 10.60 1.34 -6.81
CA LEU A 56 9.44 0.45 -6.82
C LEU A 56 9.56 -0.69 -5.80
N TYR A 57 10.73 -1.35 -5.73
CA TYR A 57 11.01 -2.32 -4.67
C TYR A 57 10.82 -1.67 -3.29
N GLY A 58 11.36 -0.46 -3.10
CA GLY A 58 11.24 0.30 -1.87
C GLY A 58 9.79 0.59 -1.49
N ALA A 59 8.97 1.03 -2.43
CA ALA A 59 7.55 1.32 -2.22
C ALA A 59 6.77 0.08 -1.78
N ALA A 60 6.93 -1.06 -2.49
CA ALA A 60 6.28 -2.31 -2.14
C ALA A 60 6.71 -2.81 -0.74
N MET A 61 8.02 -2.76 -0.44
CA MET A 61 8.56 -3.20 0.85
C MET A 61 8.21 -2.25 1.99
N SER A 62 8.02 -0.96 1.70
CA SER A 62 7.53 0.06 2.64
C SER A 62 6.17 -0.35 3.19
N LEU A 63 5.18 -0.56 2.32
CA LEU A 63 3.83 -0.95 2.71
C LEU A 63 3.79 -2.36 3.32
N PHE A 64 4.54 -3.33 2.76
CA PHE A 64 4.65 -4.67 3.33
C PHE A 64 5.14 -4.65 4.78
N ASN A 65 6.24 -3.94 5.07
CA ASN A 65 6.78 -3.86 6.42
C ASN A 65 5.86 -3.07 7.36
N PHE A 66 5.21 -2.02 6.87
CA PHE A 66 4.24 -1.25 7.64
C PHE A 66 3.04 -2.12 8.07
N GLY A 67 2.49 -2.90 7.14
CA GLY A 67 1.39 -3.82 7.39
C GLY A 67 1.79 -5.18 7.96
N PHE A 68 3.10 -5.49 8.10
CA PHE A 68 3.56 -6.81 8.54
C PHE A 68 3.05 -7.20 9.93
N LYS A 69 2.92 -6.22 10.82
CA LYS A 69 2.28 -6.37 12.12
C LYS A 69 1.09 -5.40 12.22
N TYR A 70 -0.09 -5.96 12.12
CA TYR A 70 -1.36 -5.21 12.20
C TYR A 70 -2.27 -5.93 13.18
N GLY A 71 -2.77 -5.23 14.18
CA GLY A 71 -3.59 -5.79 15.25
C GLY A 71 -5.00 -6.20 14.83
N GLY A 72 -5.35 -5.97 13.56
CA GLY A 72 -6.67 -6.19 13.03
C GLY A 72 -6.84 -7.51 12.32
N GLY A 73 -7.94 -8.16 12.58
CA GLY A 73 -8.45 -9.31 11.86
C GLY A 73 -9.93 -9.16 11.50
N GLY A 74 -10.48 -7.94 11.62
CA GLY A 74 -11.87 -7.64 11.35
C GLY A 74 -12.13 -6.15 11.14
N THR A 75 -13.37 -5.80 10.78
CA THR A 75 -13.82 -4.43 10.51
C THR A 75 -13.69 -3.48 11.70
N ASP A 76 -13.65 -4.02 12.92
CA ASP A 76 -13.53 -3.24 14.16
C ASP A 76 -12.09 -2.80 14.50
N SER A 77 -11.12 -3.23 13.70
CA SER A 77 -9.72 -2.90 13.95
C SER A 77 -9.41 -1.48 13.51
N GLU A 78 -8.59 -0.78 14.31
CA GLU A 78 -8.11 0.55 13.92
C GLU A 78 -7.23 0.46 12.68
N PRO A 79 -7.38 1.38 11.71
CA PRO A 79 -6.55 1.42 10.53
C PRO A 79 -5.09 1.74 10.89
N LEU A 80 -4.14 1.12 10.19
CA LEU A 80 -2.79 1.67 10.14
C LEU A 80 -2.76 2.74 9.06
N LEU A 81 -2.30 3.93 9.42
CA LEU A 81 -2.17 5.06 8.50
C LEU A 81 -0.89 5.82 8.77
N ARG A 82 -0.12 6.10 7.72
CA ARG A 82 0.99 7.05 7.76
C ARG A 82 1.04 7.91 6.51
N VAL A 83 1.56 9.12 6.68
CA VAL A 83 1.79 10.11 5.62
C VAL A 83 3.21 10.58 5.75
N PHE A 84 4.01 10.51 4.68
CA PHE A 84 5.43 10.82 4.73
C PHE A 84 6.02 11.10 3.35
N ASN A 85 7.18 11.74 3.31
CA ASN A 85 7.99 11.88 2.11
C ASN A 85 9.13 10.86 2.15
N PRO A 86 9.19 9.90 1.22
CA PRO A 86 10.26 8.92 1.21
C PRO A 86 11.59 9.58 0.83
N ARG A 87 12.63 9.32 1.64
CA ARG A 87 13.99 9.81 1.42
C ARG A 87 14.95 8.63 1.44
N ARG A 88 15.86 8.57 0.47
CA ARG A 88 16.76 7.43 0.29
C ARG A 88 17.60 7.14 1.54
N GLU A 89 18.02 8.17 2.27
CA GLU A 89 18.83 8.05 3.48
C GLU A 89 18.07 7.45 4.66
N GLN A 90 16.75 7.63 4.72
CA GLN A 90 15.90 7.18 5.83
C GLN A 90 15.10 5.92 5.49
N HIS A 91 14.63 5.82 4.24
CA HIS A 91 13.67 4.80 3.81
C HIS A 91 14.29 3.79 2.84
N GLY A 92 15.49 4.07 2.28
CA GLY A 92 16.16 3.24 1.29
C GLY A 92 15.61 3.40 -0.13
N TRP A 93 14.60 4.26 -0.32
CA TRP A 93 13.96 4.59 -1.59
C TRP A 93 13.48 6.04 -1.58
N ARG A 94 13.10 6.56 -2.72
CA ARG A 94 12.60 7.93 -2.86
C ARG A 94 11.41 8.00 -3.83
N CYS A 95 10.57 9.01 -3.64
CA CYS A 95 9.53 9.43 -4.56
C CYS A 95 9.50 10.96 -4.60
N ALA A 96 9.05 11.54 -5.69
CA ALA A 96 8.84 12.98 -5.82
C ALA A 96 7.51 13.45 -5.20
N HIS A 97 6.75 12.52 -4.61
CA HIS A 97 5.43 12.76 -4.06
C HIS A 97 5.37 12.48 -2.56
N THR A 98 4.40 13.05 -1.88
CA THR A 98 4.01 12.62 -0.53
C THR A 98 3.27 11.31 -0.65
N ILE A 99 3.63 10.36 0.21
CA ILE A 99 3.06 9.01 0.25
C ILE A 99 2.07 8.90 1.40
N VAL A 100 0.89 8.38 1.07
CA VAL A 100 -0.10 7.91 2.04
C VAL A 100 -0.13 6.39 1.98
N GLU A 101 0.14 5.74 3.10
CA GLU A 101 -0.01 4.29 3.24
C GLU A 101 -1.07 3.96 4.28
N ILE A 102 -2.00 3.05 3.88
CA ILE A 102 -3.11 2.59 4.71
C ILE A 102 -3.16 1.07 4.67
N VAL A 103 -3.37 0.45 5.84
CA VAL A 103 -3.73 -0.96 5.96
C VAL A 103 -4.97 -1.06 6.82
N HIS A 104 -6.02 -1.66 6.28
CA HIS A 104 -7.31 -1.81 6.95
C HIS A 104 -8.03 -3.08 6.47
N ALA A 105 -8.99 -3.57 7.23
CA ALA A 105 -9.93 -4.56 6.73
C ALA A 105 -10.67 -4.01 5.50
N ASP A 106 -10.83 -4.85 4.47
CA ASP A 106 -11.52 -4.43 3.23
C ASP A 106 -12.98 -4.12 3.52
N MET A 107 -13.46 -2.98 3.04
CA MET A 107 -14.84 -2.54 3.18
C MET A 107 -15.26 -1.64 2.02
N PRO A 108 -16.59 -1.50 1.77
CA PRO A 108 -17.10 -0.59 0.74
C PRO A 108 -16.64 0.84 0.93
N PHE A 109 -16.52 1.58 -0.18
CA PHE A 109 -16.25 3.03 -0.25
C PHE A 109 -14.88 3.49 0.28
N LEU A 110 -13.99 2.58 0.68
CA LEU A 110 -12.73 2.92 1.33
C LEU A 110 -11.84 3.81 0.45
N VAL A 111 -11.62 3.42 -0.81
CA VAL A 111 -10.81 4.18 -1.77
C VAL A 111 -11.47 5.51 -2.11
N ASP A 112 -12.79 5.48 -2.35
CA ASP A 112 -13.54 6.68 -2.73
C ASP A 112 -13.48 7.73 -1.61
N SER A 113 -13.70 7.32 -0.35
CA SER A 113 -13.64 8.21 0.81
C SER A 113 -12.25 8.81 1.00
N VAL A 114 -11.19 8.01 0.88
CA VAL A 114 -9.81 8.47 0.97
C VAL A 114 -9.47 9.47 -0.13
N THR A 115 -9.79 9.13 -1.38
CA THR A 115 -9.50 10.02 -2.52
C THR A 115 -10.32 11.30 -2.49
N MET A 116 -11.56 11.25 -2.04
CA MET A 116 -12.39 12.45 -1.83
C MET A 116 -11.77 13.40 -0.80
N GLU A 117 -11.27 12.88 0.32
CA GLU A 117 -10.63 13.72 1.34
C GLU A 117 -9.33 14.37 0.81
N LEU A 118 -8.50 13.62 0.08
CA LEU A 118 -7.31 14.16 -0.55
C LEU A 118 -7.66 15.28 -1.55
N ASN A 119 -8.64 15.04 -2.41
CA ASN A 119 -9.13 16.05 -3.37
C ASN A 119 -9.75 17.26 -2.67
N ARG A 120 -10.52 17.07 -1.56
CA ARG A 120 -11.09 18.16 -0.78
C ARG A 120 -10.01 19.08 -0.18
N ARG A 121 -8.83 18.54 0.08
CA ARG A 121 -7.65 19.30 0.52
C ARG A 121 -6.90 19.99 -0.62
N GLY A 122 -7.34 19.79 -1.86
CA GLY A 122 -6.70 20.37 -3.05
C GLY A 122 -5.43 19.63 -3.47
N LEU A 123 -5.23 18.39 -3.00
CA LEU A 123 -4.09 17.56 -3.37
C LEU A 123 -4.42 16.77 -4.64
N ALA A 124 -3.59 16.90 -5.66
CA ALA A 124 -3.69 16.02 -6.83
C ALA A 124 -3.20 14.62 -6.46
N VAL A 125 -3.97 13.60 -6.85
CA VAL A 125 -3.59 12.19 -6.72
C VAL A 125 -2.91 11.74 -8.00
N HIS A 126 -1.65 11.34 -7.92
CA HIS A 126 -0.82 10.94 -9.05
C HIS A 126 -0.86 9.43 -9.30
N LEU A 127 -0.89 8.63 -8.24
CA LEU A 127 -0.95 7.17 -8.32
C LEU A 127 -1.75 6.61 -7.14
N VAL A 128 -2.58 5.60 -7.42
CA VAL A 128 -3.24 4.79 -6.41
C VAL A 128 -2.93 3.33 -6.67
N ILE A 129 -2.24 2.69 -5.76
CA ILE A 129 -2.04 1.25 -5.72
C ILE A 129 -2.86 0.71 -4.55
N HIS A 130 -3.84 -0.13 -4.87
CA HIS A 130 -4.80 -0.62 -3.88
C HIS A 130 -5.08 -2.12 -4.09
N PRO A 131 -4.14 -3.00 -3.71
CA PRO A 131 -4.45 -4.41 -3.65
C PRO A 131 -5.37 -4.72 -2.46
N VAL A 132 -6.37 -5.55 -2.69
CA VAL A 132 -7.14 -6.22 -1.64
C VAL A 132 -6.64 -7.65 -1.59
N LEU A 133 -6.00 -8.01 -0.47
CA LEU A 133 -5.32 -9.28 -0.29
C LEU A 133 -6.05 -10.15 0.74
N SER A 134 -6.02 -11.46 0.52
CA SER A 134 -6.43 -12.45 1.52
C SER A 134 -5.27 -12.66 2.49
N THR A 135 -5.47 -12.37 3.77
CA THR A 135 -4.41 -12.43 4.77
C THR A 135 -4.77 -13.36 5.93
N SER A 136 -3.75 -13.96 6.54
CA SER A 136 -3.87 -14.62 7.83
C SER A 136 -2.84 -14.02 8.79
N ARG A 137 -3.24 -13.84 10.03
CA ARG A 137 -2.39 -13.26 11.08
C ARG A 137 -2.36 -14.17 12.32
N ASP A 138 -1.28 -14.14 13.05
CA ASP A 138 -1.21 -14.80 14.35
C ASP A 138 -1.89 -13.96 15.45
N THR A 139 -1.92 -14.49 16.66
CA THR A 139 -2.53 -13.83 17.83
C THR A 139 -1.84 -12.52 18.24
N LYS A 140 -0.67 -12.22 17.68
CA LYS A 140 0.08 -10.97 17.88
C LYS A 140 -0.10 -9.99 16.71
N GLY A 141 -0.97 -10.34 15.74
CA GLY A 141 -1.22 -9.54 14.53
C GLY A 141 -0.15 -9.66 13.47
N GLN A 142 0.82 -10.58 13.61
CA GLN A 142 1.87 -10.76 12.62
C GLN A 142 1.34 -11.53 11.41
N LEU A 143 1.65 -11.05 10.21
CA LEU A 143 1.27 -11.68 8.96
C LEU A 143 1.88 -13.08 8.84
N THR A 144 1.04 -14.09 8.65
CA THR A 144 1.44 -15.50 8.52
C THR A 144 1.14 -16.09 7.16
N ASN A 145 0.17 -15.50 6.44
CA ASN A 145 -0.11 -15.78 5.04
C ASN A 145 -0.61 -14.53 4.34
N VAL A 146 -0.33 -14.41 3.06
CA VAL A 146 -0.86 -13.38 2.15
C VAL A 146 -1.02 -13.97 0.77
N ASP A 147 -2.16 -13.70 0.14
CA ASP A 147 -2.48 -14.21 -1.18
C ASP A 147 -3.39 -13.21 -1.91
N VAL A 148 -3.37 -13.23 -3.23
CA VAL A 148 -4.29 -12.42 -4.05
C VAL A 148 -5.72 -12.98 -3.97
N VAL A 149 -5.83 -14.31 -3.90
CA VAL A 149 -7.10 -15.04 -3.76
C VAL A 149 -6.92 -16.11 -2.69
N GLY A 150 -7.81 -16.14 -1.69
CA GLY A 150 -7.73 -17.12 -0.61
C GLY A 150 -8.88 -16.98 0.39
N ASP A 151 -8.92 -17.86 1.39
CA ASP A 151 -9.96 -17.91 2.41
C ASP A 151 -9.63 -17.08 3.68
N GLY A 152 -8.58 -16.28 3.64
CA GLY A 152 -8.18 -15.40 4.74
C GLY A 152 -9.08 -14.17 4.86
N VAL A 153 -8.78 -13.34 5.85
CA VAL A 153 -9.41 -12.03 6.00
C VAL A 153 -8.98 -11.13 4.83
N ARG A 154 -9.95 -10.46 4.22
CA ARG A 154 -9.66 -9.50 3.15
C ARG A 154 -9.16 -8.20 3.78
N GLU A 155 -7.94 -7.83 3.42
CA GLU A 155 -7.32 -6.59 3.84
C GLU A 155 -7.02 -5.70 2.65
N SER A 156 -7.39 -4.45 2.77
CA SER A 156 -7.08 -3.36 1.87
C SER A 156 -5.71 -2.78 2.22
N HIS A 157 -4.80 -2.77 1.26
CA HIS A 157 -3.48 -2.17 1.38
C HIS A 157 -3.38 -1.04 0.37
N MET A 158 -3.29 0.21 0.82
CA MET A 158 -3.23 1.37 -0.08
C MET A 158 -1.87 2.03 -0.03
N HIS A 159 -1.36 2.36 -1.21
CA HIS A 159 -0.24 3.24 -1.42
C HIS A 159 -0.69 4.32 -2.40
N ILE A 160 -0.72 5.56 -1.93
CA ILE A 160 -1.23 6.69 -2.72
C ILE A 160 -0.15 7.75 -2.79
N GLU A 161 0.12 8.23 -3.99
CA GLU A 161 1.04 9.33 -4.26
C GLU A 161 0.24 10.62 -4.49
N VAL A 162 0.52 11.65 -3.71
CA VAL A 162 -0.10 12.96 -3.84
C VAL A 162 0.95 14.07 -3.98
N ASP A 163 0.53 15.28 -4.33
CA ASP A 163 1.39 16.46 -4.39
C ASP A 163 2.29 16.55 -3.16
N GLU A 164 3.59 16.76 -3.38
CA GLU A 164 4.58 16.80 -2.31
C GLU A 164 4.28 17.92 -1.30
N GLN A 165 4.21 17.55 -0.03
CA GLN A 165 4.01 18.45 1.10
C GLN A 165 5.30 18.57 1.90
N HIS A 166 5.85 19.75 2.01
CA HIS A 166 7.15 19.98 2.66
C HIS A 166 7.05 20.28 4.15
N ASP A 167 5.85 20.63 4.64
CA ASP A 167 5.60 21.00 6.02
C ASP A 167 5.08 19.82 6.83
N ASP A 168 5.73 19.52 7.96
CA ASP A 168 5.32 18.45 8.87
C ASP A 168 3.88 18.66 9.41
N ALA A 169 3.46 19.92 9.59
CA ALA A 169 2.08 20.23 10.00
C ALA A 169 1.07 19.88 8.89
N ALA A 170 1.44 20.05 7.61
CA ALA A 170 0.61 19.63 6.49
C ALA A 170 0.49 18.11 6.41
N LEU A 171 1.60 17.38 6.60
CA LEU A 171 1.59 15.91 6.65
C LEU A 171 0.70 15.39 7.79
N LEU A 172 0.80 16.00 8.97
CA LEU A 172 -0.04 15.65 10.13
C LEU A 172 -1.51 15.94 9.85
N ALA A 173 -1.83 17.10 9.29
CA ALA A 173 -3.21 17.47 8.96
C ALA A 173 -3.85 16.53 7.94
N ILE A 174 -3.09 16.05 6.94
CA ILE A 174 -3.55 15.03 5.98
C ILE A 174 -3.85 13.72 6.73
N LYS A 175 -2.92 13.28 7.58
CA LYS A 175 -3.09 12.07 8.38
C LYS A 175 -4.34 12.13 9.25
N ASP A 176 -4.52 13.22 9.99
CA ASP A 176 -5.67 13.38 10.90
C ASP A 176 -7.01 13.40 10.14
N GLY A 177 -7.06 14.08 8.99
CA GLY A 177 -8.27 14.10 8.17
C GLY A 177 -8.59 12.74 7.55
N LEU A 178 -7.58 12.01 7.08
CA LEU A 178 -7.78 10.65 6.58
C LEU A 178 -8.20 9.69 7.68
N MET A 179 -7.66 9.83 8.91
CA MET A 179 -8.08 9.01 10.04
C MET A 179 -9.56 9.23 10.35
N ALA A 180 -10.01 10.48 10.42
CA ALA A 180 -11.43 10.82 10.65
C ALA A 180 -12.35 10.21 9.58
N VAL A 181 -11.96 10.29 8.30
CA VAL A 181 -12.72 9.69 7.19
C VAL A 181 -12.78 8.17 7.27
N LEU A 182 -11.70 7.51 7.68
CA LEU A 182 -11.68 6.06 7.89
C LEU A 182 -12.58 5.64 9.06
N GLU A 183 -12.61 6.41 10.13
CA GLU A 183 -13.51 6.20 11.27
C GLU A 183 -14.99 6.38 10.89
N ASP A 184 -15.31 7.44 10.13
CA ASP A 184 -16.67 7.69 9.63
C ASP A 184 -17.13 6.56 8.70
N ASN A 185 -16.24 6.07 7.80
CA ASN A 185 -16.55 4.96 6.91
C ASN A 185 -16.82 3.66 7.68
N ARG A 186 -16.03 3.37 8.72
CA ARG A 186 -16.26 2.22 9.61
C ARG A 186 -17.61 2.31 10.31
N ALA A 187 -17.94 3.47 10.86
CA ALA A 187 -19.24 3.68 11.53
C ALA A 187 -20.40 3.47 10.56
N ALA A 188 -20.31 4.03 9.36
CA ALA A 188 -21.34 3.87 8.33
C ALA A 188 -21.55 2.41 7.88
N VAL A 189 -20.45 1.64 7.76
CA VAL A 189 -20.53 0.21 7.37
C VAL A 189 -21.03 -0.68 8.51
N ALA A 190 -20.73 -0.34 9.77
CA ALA A 190 -21.21 -1.09 10.95
C ALA A 190 -22.73 -0.98 11.15
N ASP A 191 -23.35 0.10 10.67
CA ASP A 191 -24.79 0.34 10.74
C ASP A 191 -25.59 -0.27 9.56
N TRP A 192 -24.91 -0.97 8.65
CA TRP A 192 -25.49 -1.59 7.46
C TRP A 192 -25.75 -3.08 7.66
#